data_05cad2f75d5e0ce4bcabb3f9a0111ace
#
_entry.id   05cad2f75d5e0ce4bcabb3f9a0111ace
#
_cell.length_a   1.000
_cell.length_b   1.000
_cell.length_c   1.000
_cell.angle_alpha   90.00
_cell.angle_beta   90.00
_cell.angle_gamma   90.00
#
_symmetry.space_group_name_H-M   'P 1'
#
loop_
_entity.id
_entity.type
_entity.pdbx_description
1 polymer ?
#
loop_
_entity_poly.entity_id
_entity_poly.type
_entity_poly.pdbx_seq_one_letter_code
_entity_poly.pdbx_strand_id
1 'polypeptide(L)'
;PNYQVNPIDVQGLYEAEKSLFGISINGTTLIPCEYFAQNHCTIGDFFAGIFYLCWVPVPIAFGLWLYWKGERKVYLRFAMFFPLVNLIGFAGYYIHPAAPPWYAMNYGFEPVLDTPGNVAGLGRFDELLGCSIFHSIYGRNANVFAAVPSLHAAYMVVALAYAAMGHCKKWLIALFAFIMVGIWCTAVYSGHHYLIDVLLGIFCALLGIFAFEKGLMKWGAFKRFFERYSKYIR
;
A
#
# COMPACT_ATOMS: atom_id res chain seq x y z
N PRO A 1 11.96 13.75 10.30
CA PRO A 1 11.51 13.21 9.00
C PRO A 1 12.58 12.29 8.41
N ASN A 2 12.18 11.34 7.52
CA ASN A 2 13.07 10.35 6.90
C ASN A 2 14.16 10.99 6.04
N TYR A 3 13.86 12.09 5.38
CA TYR A 3 14.81 12.84 4.53
C TYR A 3 15.93 13.58 5.30
N GLN A 4 15.89 13.56 6.62
CA GLN A 4 17.04 13.99 7.45
C GLN A 4 18.09 12.87 7.64
N VAL A 5 17.72 11.61 7.32
CA VAL A 5 18.59 10.44 7.46
C VAL A 5 19.26 10.09 6.14
N ASN A 6 18.51 10.12 5.05
CA ASN A 6 19.00 9.83 3.70
C ASN A 6 18.46 10.87 2.70
N PRO A 7 19.17 11.10 1.57
CA PRO A 7 18.71 12.01 0.55
C PRO A 7 17.40 11.53 -0.10
N ILE A 8 16.58 12.50 -0.53
CA ILE A 8 15.32 12.22 -1.23
C ILE A 8 15.64 11.82 -2.66
N ASP A 9 15.15 10.66 -3.07
CA ASP A 9 15.16 10.24 -4.47
C ASP A 9 13.85 10.66 -5.16
N VAL A 10 13.95 11.42 -6.22
CA VAL A 10 12.86 11.78 -7.12
C VAL A 10 13.15 11.27 -8.51
N GLN A 11 14.29 11.65 -9.06
CA GLN A 11 14.68 11.34 -10.45
C GLN A 11 15.05 9.87 -10.62
N GLY A 12 15.82 9.29 -9.69
CA GLY A 12 16.30 7.92 -9.81
C GLY A 12 15.15 6.90 -9.90
N LEU A 13 14.15 7.05 -9.04
CA LEU A 13 12.97 6.19 -9.06
C LEU A 13 12.11 6.38 -10.32
N TYR A 14 11.94 7.64 -10.77
CA TYR A 14 11.23 7.97 -12.01
C TYR A 14 11.90 7.33 -13.23
N GLU A 15 13.23 7.47 -13.36
CA GLU A 15 13.99 6.91 -14.49
C GLU A 15 14.01 5.37 -14.44
N ALA A 16 14.10 4.78 -13.24
CA ALA A 16 14.00 3.33 -13.08
C ALA A 16 12.62 2.82 -13.55
N GLU A 17 11.53 3.47 -13.12
CA GLU A 17 10.16 3.14 -13.56
C GLU A 17 10.02 3.26 -15.08
N LYS A 18 10.54 4.35 -15.65
CA LYS A 18 10.51 4.62 -17.10
C LYS A 18 11.29 3.58 -17.90
N SER A 19 12.45 3.15 -17.38
CA SER A 19 13.28 2.12 -18.00
C SER A 19 12.63 0.74 -17.99
N LEU A 20 11.97 0.37 -16.87
CA LEU A 20 11.41 -0.97 -16.68
C LEU A 20 10.00 -1.10 -17.24
N PHE A 21 9.18 -0.07 -17.11
CA PHE A 21 7.74 -0.10 -17.37
C PHE A 21 7.26 1.01 -18.29
N GLY A 22 8.20 1.73 -18.96
CA GLY A 22 7.86 2.84 -19.84
C GLY A 22 6.97 2.43 -21.01
N ILE A 23 5.99 3.26 -21.32
CA ILE A 23 5.04 3.09 -22.41
C ILE A 23 5.40 4.06 -23.52
N SER A 24 5.81 3.55 -24.68
CA SER A 24 6.21 4.38 -25.83
C SER A 24 5.01 4.73 -26.70
N ILE A 25 4.73 6.02 -26.84
CA ILE A 25 3.65 6.55 -27.67
C ILE A 25 4.18 7.71 -28.50
N ASN A 26 4.02 7.64 -29.80
CA ASN A 26 4.42 8.70 -30.75
C ASN A 26 5.88 9.19 -30.54
N GLY A 27 6.80 8.27 -30.24
CA GLY A 27 8.22 8.57 -30.05
C GLY A 27 8.57 9.12 -28.66
N THR A 28 7.61 9.28 -27.76
CA THR A 28 7.83 9.67 -26.36
C THR A 28 7.57 8.50 -25.43
N THR A 29 8.46 8.26 -24.48
CA THR A 29 8.27 7.22 -23.46
C THR A 29 7.75 7.84 -22.18
N LEU A 30 6.57 7.44 -21.74
CA LEU A 30 5.90 7.86 -20.52
C LEU A 30 6.01 6.78 -19.45
N ILE A 31 6.08 7.15 -18.18
CA ILE A 31 5.81 6.20 -17.09
C ILE A 31 4.32 5.82 -17.06
N PRO A 32 3.94 4.64 -16.49
CA PRO A 32 2.54 4.23 -16.43
C PRO A 32 1.61 5.28 -15.82
N CYS A 33 2.06 5.99 -14.79
CA CYS A 33 1.26 7.03 -14.13
C CYS A 33 0.97 8.23 -15.05
N GLU A 34 1.94 8.68 -15.84
CA GLU A 34 1.75 9.74 -16.85
C GLU A 34 0.78 9.30 -17.95
N TYR A 35 0.92 8.05 -18.39
CA TYR A 35 -0.02 7.48 -19.36
C TYR A 35 -1.45 7.54 -18.87
N PHE A 36 -1.71 7.09 -17.63
CA PHE A 36 -3.06 7.11 -17.06
C PHE A 36 -3.54 8.51 -16.68
N ALA A 37 -2.64 9.44 -16.37
CA ALA A 37 -3.03 10.84 -16.18
C ALA A 37 -3.61 11.46 -17.45
N GLN A 38 -3.12 11.02 -18.64
CA GLN A 38 -3.59 11.48 -19.94
C GLN A 38 -4.73 10.62 -20.50
N ASN A 39 -4.83 9.35 -20.09
CA ASN A 39 -5.77 8.36 -20.62
C ASN A 39 -6.61 7.73 -19.49
N HIS A 40 -7.43 8.53 -18.83
CA HIS A 40 -8.36 8.08 -17.81
C HIS A 40 -9.81 8.11 -18.31
N CYS A 41 -10.72 7.48 -17.58
CA CYS A 41 -12.15 7.52 -17.90
C CYS A 41 -12.99 7.50 -16.61
N THR A 42 -14.21 8.04 -16.70
CA THR A 42 -15.13 8.17 -15.55
C THR A 42 -15.39 6.85 -14.82
N ILE A 43 -15.55 5.74 -15.56
CA ILE A 43 -15.73 4.42 -14.95
C ILE A 43 -14.46 4.00 -14.20
N GLY A 44 -13.28 4.22 -14.78
CA GLY A 44 -11.99 3.95 -14.14
C GLY A 44 -11.81 4.79 -12.87
N ASP A 45 -12.13 6.08 -12.93
CA ASP A 45 -12.03 7.00 -11.79
C ASP A 45 -12.96 6.57 -10.64
N PHE A 46 -14.18 6.14 -10.96
CA PHE A 46 -15.12 5.63 -9.96
C PHE A 46 -14.60 4.37 -9.26
N PHE A 47 -14.20 3.36 -10.03
CA PHE A 47 -13.69 2.12 -9.44
C PHE A 47 -12.35 2.31 -8.73
N ALA A 48 -11.49 3.19 -9.23
CA ALA A 48 -10.25 3.57 -8.55
C ALA A 48 -10.51 4.09 -7.14
N GLY A 49 -11.47 5.03 -6.99
CA GLY A 49 -11.86 5.51 -5.67
C GLY A 49 -12.39 4.40 -4.76
N ILE A 50 -13.30 3.56 -5.26
CA ILE A 50 -13.86 2.44 -4.47
C ILE A 50 -12.75 1.48 -3.99
N PHE A 51 -11.86 1.04 -4.88
CA PHE A 51 -10.77 0.14 -4.50
C PHE A 51 -9.82 0.80 -3.50
N TYR A 52 -9.47 2.06 -3.74
CA TYR A 52 -8.52 2.73 -2.87
C TYR A 52 -9.09 3.03 -1.48
N LEU A 53 -10.39 3.20 -1.33
CA LEU A 53 -11.03 3.28 -0.02
C LEU A 53 -10.98 1.96 0.76
N CYS A 54 -10.74 0.83 0.10
CA CYS A 54 -10.71 -0.48 0.76
C CYS A 54 -9.39 -0.79 1.51
N TRP A 55 -8.30 -0.07 1.26
CA TRP A 55 -6.96 -0.47 1.71
C TRP A 55 -6.77 -0.56 3.24
N VAL A 56 -7.48 0.24 4.02
CA VAL A 56 -7.49 0.17 5.49
C VAL A 56 -8.77 -0.49 6.02
N PRO A 57 -9.98 -0.07 5.60
CA PRO A 57 -11.22 -0.60 6.16
C PRO A 57 -11.36 -2.11 6.00
N VAL A 58 -10.95 -2.68 4.85
CA VAL A 58 -11.08 -4.11 4.60
C VAL A 58 -10.20 -4.96 5.52
N PRO A 59 -8.89 -4.69 5.69
CA PRO A 59 -8.08 -5.38 6.68
C PRO A 59 -8.59 -5.25 8.11
N ILE A 60 -9.07 -4.06 8.51
CA ILE A 60 -9.66 -3.87 9.85
C ILE A 60 -10.92 -4.72 10.01
N ALA A 61 -11.84 -4.66 9.05
CA ALA A 61 -13.08 -5.44 9.08
C ALA A 61 -12.79 -6.96 9.11
N PHE A 62 -11.76 -7.41 8.37
CA PHE A 62 -11.30 -8.80 8.42
C PHE A 62 -10.79 -9.19 9.80
N GLY A 63 -9.96 -8.37 10.43
CA GLY A 63 -9.48 -8.60 11.78
C GLY A 63 -10.64 -8.71 12.79
N LEU A 64 -11.59 -7.76 12.77
CA LEU A 64 -12.78 -7.79 13.61
C LEU A 64 -13.63 -9.02 13.35
N TRP A 65 -13.83 -9.40 12.10
CA TRP A 65 -14.58 -10.58 11.71
C TRP A 65 -13.92 -11.87 12.25
N LEU A 66 -12.60 -12.02 12.16
CA LEU A 66 -11.87 -13.15 12.74
C LEU A 66 -12.07 -13.21 14.27
N TYR A 67 -12.04 -12.06 14.92
CA TYR A 67 -12.27 -11.96 16.36
C TYR A 67 -13.69 -12.44 16.73
N TRP A 68 -14.72 -11.94 16.08
CA TRP A 68 -16.10 -12.32 16.38
C TRP A 68 -16.45 -13.76 15.99
N LYS A 69 -15.80 -14.27 14.94
CA LYS A 69 -15.93 -15.68 14.53
C LYS A 69 -15.30 -16.68 15.51
N GLY A 70 -14.52 -16.21 16.46
CA GLY A 70 -13.80 -17.07 17.39
C GLY A 70 -12.48 -17.64 16.85
N GLU A 71 -12.05 -17.20 15.68
CA GLU A 71 -10.77 -17.61 15.05
C GLU A 71 -9.58 -16.91 15.71
N ARG A 72 -9.49 -16.97 17.04
CA ARG A 72 -8.59 -16.18 17.89
C ARG A 72 -7.11 -16.32 17.52
N LYS A 73 -6.67 -17.53 17.13
CA LYS A 73 -5.27 -17.76 16.77
C LYS A 73 -4.89 -17.07 15.46
N VAL A 74 -5.79 -17.13 14.46
CA VAL A 74 -5.57 -16.45 13.17
C VAL A 74 -5.65 -14.96 13.36
N TYR A 75 -6.66 -14.48 14.11
CA TYR A 75 -6.80 -13.07 14.50
C TYR A 75 -5.51 -12.53 15.12
N LEU A 76 -4.99 -13.21 16.15
CA LEU A 76 -3.78 -12.77 16.84
C LEU A 76 -2.56 -12.69 15.92
N ARG A 77 -2.35 -13.70 15.09
CA ARG A 77 -1.25 -13.70 14.12
C ARG A 77 -1.38 -12.52 13.17
N PHE A 78 -2.57 -12.33 12.60
CA PHE A 78 -2.88 -11.20 11.74
C PHE A 78 -2.63 -9.87 12.46
N ALA A 79 -3.22 -9.69 13.65
CA ALA A 79 -3.12 -8.45 14.43
C ALA A 79 -1.69 -8.14 14.91
N MET A 80 -0.87 -9.16 15.19
CA MET A 80 0.55 -8.96 15.54
C MET A 80 1.42 -8.69 14.33
N PHE A 81 1.08 -9.28 13.17
CA PHE A 81 1.84 -9.05 11.95
C PHE A 81 1.51 -7.68 11.32
N PHE A 82 0.30 -7.18 11.47
CA PHE A 82 -0.10 -5.91 10.87
C PHE A 82 0.75 -4.70 11.32
N PRO A 83 1.07 -4.51 12.62
CA PRO A 83 2.08 -3.54 13.04
C PRO A 83 3.49 -3.83 12.48
N LEU A 84 3.86 -5.09 12.36
CA LEU A 84 5.18 -5.47 11.86
C LEU A 84 5.37 -5.06 10.39
N VAL A 85 4.37 -5.25 9.53
CA VAL A 85 4.47 -4.80 8.14
C VAL A 85 4.59 -3.28 8.04
N ASN A 86 3.96 -2.53 8.95
CA ASN A 86 4.16 -1.07 9.05
C ASN A 86 5.59 -0.72 9.44
N LEU A 87 6.17 -1.43 10.42
CA LEU A 87 7.58 -1.21 10.82
C LEU A 87 8.54 -1.50 9.66
N ILE A 88 8.28 -2.55 8.88
CA ILE A 88 9.06 -2.86 7.67
C ILE A 88 8.94 -1.73 6.64
N GLY A 89 7.73 -1.26 6.37
CA GLY A 89 7.49 -0.14 5.46
C GLY A 89 8.16 1.16 5.94
N PHE A 90 8.02 1.49 7.21
CA PHE A 90 8.68 2.67 7.80
C PHE A 90 10.20 2.56 7.72
N ALA A 91 10.78 1.38 7.97
CA ALA A 91 12.21 1.18 7.75
C ALA A 91 12.59 1.48 6.29
N GLY A 92 11.79 1.03 5.31
CA GLY A 92 11.95 1.36 3.90
C GLY A 92 11.95 2.86 3.64
N TYR A 93 11.00 3.60 4.23
CA TYR A 93 10.91 5.06 4.09
C TYR A 93 12.14 5.81 4.62
N TYR A 94 12.81 5.26 5.65
CA TYR A 94 14.06 5.82 6.16
C TYR A 94 15.28 5.40 5.37
N ILE A 95 15.30 4.18 4.83
CA ILE A 95 16.38 3.66 4.00
C ILE A 95 16.40 4.37 2.63
N HIS A 96 15.22 4.59 2.05
CA HIS A 96 15.07 5.20 0.73
C HIS A 96 13.92 6.22 0.71
N PRO A 97 14.15 7.44 1.23
CA PRO A 97 13.18 8.52 1.08
C PRO A 97 12.95 8.81 -0.40
N ALA A 98 11.71 8.71 -0.87
CA ALA A 98 11.43 8.90 -2.28
C ALA A 98 10.09 9.61 -2.50
N ALA A 99 10.03 10.39 -3.58
CA ALA A 99 8.82 11.10 -3.97
C ALA A 99 7.88 10.19 -4.79
N PRO A 100 6.56 10.33 -4.64
CA PRO A 100 5.57 9.64 -5.47
C PRO A 100 5.52 10.20 -6.90
N PRO A 101 4.91 9.46 -7.86
CA PRO A 101 4.82 9.89 -9.27
C PRO A 101 4.18 11.26 -9.45
N TRP A 102 3.08 11.55 -8.72
CA TRP A 102 2.41 12.85 -8.81
C TRP A 102 3.33 14.01 -8.44
N TYR A 103 4.32 13.78 -7.55
CA TYR A 103 5.29 14.81 -7.21
C TYR A 103 6.19 15.14 -8.40
N ALA A 104 6.82 14.12 -9.00
CA ALA A 104 7.68 14.30 -10.17
C ALA A 104 6.93 14.98 -11.34
N MET A 105 5.66 14.59 -11.55
CA MET A 105 4.80 15.16 -12.60
C MET A 105 4.44 16.63 -12.38
N ASN A 106 4.32 17.08 -11.12
CA ASN A 106 3.84 18.44 -10.79
C ASN A 106 4.97 19.40 -10.42
N TYR A 107 6.06 18.91 -9.84
CA TYR A 107 7.14 19.72 -9.27
C TYR A 107 8.51 19.46 -9.92
N GLY A 108 8.61 18.44 -10.79
CA GLY A 108 9.90 18.03 -11.38
C GLY A 108 10.74 17.22 -10.40
N PHE A 109 12.05 17.24 -10.58
CA PHE A 109 12.97 16.32 -9.89
C PHE A 109 13.68 16.93 -8.68
N GLU A 110 13.56 18.23 -8.46
CA GLU A 110 14.17 18.86 -7.29
C GLU A 110 13.28 18.69 -6.04
N PRO A 111 13.86 18.23 -4.92
CA PRO A 111 13.09 18.09 -3.68
C PRO A 111 12.71 19.45 -3.08
N VAL A 112 11.44 19.74 -3.00
CA VAL A 112 10.90 20.92 -2.30
C VAL A 112 10.32 20.45 -0.98
N LEU A 113 11.00 20.79 0.11
CA LEU A 113 10.53 20.45 1.46
C LEU A 113 9.22 21.21 1.75
N ASP A 114 8.41 20.65 2.64
CA ASP A 114 7.10 21.19 3.03
C ASP A 114 6.06 21.24 1.89
N THR A 115 6.30 20.50 0.80
CA THR A 115 5.28 20.29 -0.23
C THR A 115 4.03 19.69 0.40
N PRO A 116 2.83 20.31 0.19
CA PRO A 116 1.60 19.78 0.75
C PRO A 116 1.24 18.42 0.13
N GLY A 117 0.54 17.58 0.89
CA GLY A 117 -0.03 16.36 0.36
C GLY A 117 -0.97 16.62 -0.80
N ASN A 118 -0.99 15.72 -1.77
CA ASN A 118 -1.78 15.84 -2.99
C ASN A 118 -2.69 14.63 -3.16
N VAL A 119 -3.91 14.89 -3.60
CA VAL A 119 -4.93 13.86 -3.86
C VAL A 119 -4.67 13.12 -5.18
N ALA A 120 -3.78 13.65 -6.02
CA ALA A 120 -3.44 13.13 -7.34
C ALA A 120 -4.69 12.74 -8.16
N GLY A 121 -4.63 11.65 -8.92
CA GLY A 121 -5.77 11.20 -9.73
C GLY A 121 -7.00 10.75 -8.95
N LEU A 122 -6.93 10.57 -7.62
CA LEU A 122 -8.12 10.27 -6.81
C LEU A 122 -9.05 11.48 -6.62
N GLY A 123 -8.55 12.70 -6.90
CA GLY A 123 -9.40 13.89 -6.95
C GLY A 123 -10.55 13.78 -7.95
N ARG A 124 -10.36 13.03 -9.05
CA ARG A 124 -11.38 12.78 -10.05
C ARG A 124 -12.60 12.00 -9.50
N PHE A 125 -12.36 11.10 -8.53
CA PHE A 125 -13.46 10.45 -7.80
C PHE A 125 -14.24 11.42 -6.93
N ASP A 126 -13.55 12.30 -6.20
CA ASP A 126 -14.19 13.33 -5.38
C ASP A 126 -15.04 14.27 -6.23
N GLU A 127 -14.51 14.72 -7.37
CA GLU A 127 -15.23 15.57 -8.35
C GLU A 127 -16.46 14.85 -8.92
N LEU A 128 -16.33 13.57 -9.29
CA LEU A 128 -17.41 12.77 -9.86
C LEU A 128 -18.60 12.63 -8.89
N LEU A 129 -18.34 12.52 -7.60
CA LEU A 129 -19.36 12.33 -6.56
C LEU A 129 -19.75 13.61 -5.85
N GLY A 130 -19.12 14.75 -6.16
CA GLY A 130 -19.34 16.00 -5.45
C GLY A 130 -18.96 15.93 -3.97
N CYS A 131 -17.92 15.17 -3.62
CA CYS A 131 -17.46 14.96 -2.25
C CYS A 131 -15.99 15.42 -2.07
N SER A 132 -15.45 15.32 -0.86
CA SER A 132 -14.06 15.70 -0.53
C SER A 132 -13.38 14.63 0.31
N ILE A 133 -13.64 13.35 0.03
CA ILE A 133 -13.12 12.24 0.81
C ILE A 133 -11.59 12.15 0.69
N PHE A 134 -11.09 12.02 -0.53
CA PHE A 134 -9.66 11.92 -0.77
C PHE A 134 -8.91 13.22 -0.51
N HIS A 135 -9.51 14.38 -0.81
CA HIS A 135 -8.95 15.67 -0.43
C HIS A 135 -8.76 15.80 1.08
N SER A 136 -9.72 15.30 1.88
CA SER A 136 -9.62 15.32 3.34
C SER A 136 -8.56 14.39 3.88
N ILE A 137 -8.34 13.24 3.24
CA ILE A 137 -7.35 12.24 3.65
C ILE A 137 -5.93 12.70 3.28
N TYR A 138 -5.71 13.02 2.00
CA TYR A 138 -4.37 13.28 1.46
C TYR A 138 -3.89 14.71 1.64
N GLY A 139 -4.78 15.69 1.71
CA GLY A 139 -4.42 17.09 1.98
C GLY A 139 -3.79 17.33 3.36
N ARG A 140 -3.86 16.32 4.25
CA ARG A 140 -3.23 16.36 5.59
C ARG A 140 -1.94 15.54 5.68
N ASN A 141 -1.45 15.00 4.57
CA ASN A 141 -0.22 14.21 4.57
C ASN A 141 0.98 15.10 4.91
N ALA A 142 1.63 14.81 6.04
CA ALA A 142 2.75 15.59 6.56
C ALA A 142 4.09 15.24 5.92
N ASN A 143 4.19 14.12 5.18
CA ASN A 143 5.45 13.69 4.56
C ASN A 143 5.19 13.01 3.21
N VAL A 144 5.41 13.77 2.14
CA VAL A 144 5.22 13.27 0.77
C VAL A 144 6.37 12.38 0.29
N PHE A 145 7.52 12.41 0.96
CA PHE A 145 8.71 11.64 0.60
C PHE A 145 8.79 10.26 1.27
N ALA A 146 7.64 9.67 1.56
CA ALA A 146 7.48 8.34 2.12
C ALA A 146 6.70 7.43 1.13
N ALA A 147 7.14 7.37 -0.14
CA ALA A 147 6.44 6.62 -1.17
C ALA A 147 6.86 5.15 -1.25
N VAL A 148 8.11 4.81 -0.93
CA VAL A 148 8.73 3.47 -1.14
C VAL A 148 9.08 2.80 0.17
N PRO A 149 8.62 1.55 0.40
CA PRO A 149 7.70 0.72 -0.39
C PRO A 149 6.22 1.08 -0.17
N SER A 150 5.32 0.72 -1.09
CA SER A 150 3.89 0.99 -0.95
C SER A 150 3.23 0.13 0.13
N LEU A 151 2.85 0.74 1.26
CA LEU A 151 2.03 0.08 2.28
C LEU A 151 0.59 -0.15 1.82
N HIS A 152 0.06 0.68 0.90
CA HIS A 152 -1.23 0.45 0.26
C HIS A 152 -1.27 -0.91 -0.45
N ALA A 153 -0.18 -1.26 -1.15
CA ALA A 153 -0.06 -2.56 -1.81
C ALA A 153 0.12 -3.71 -0.82
N ALA A 154 0.82 -3.47 0.30
CA ALA A 154 1.18 -4.49 1.27
C ALA A 154 -0.01 -5.00 2.09
N TYR A 155 -0.93 -4.11 2.51
CA TYR A 155 -1.97 -4.46 3.49
C TYR A 155 -2.92 -5.56 3.03
N MET A 156 -3.36 -5.51 1.77
CA MET A 156 -4.24 -6.56 1.24
C MET A 156 -3.52 -7.87 0.98
N VAL A 157 -2.19 -7.86 0.73
CA VAL A 157 -1.38 -9.09 0.71
C VAL A 157 -1.44 -9.78 2.07
N VAL A 158 -1.31 -9.01 3.16
CA VAL A 158 -1.42 -9.54 4.53
C VAL A 158 -2.80 -10.11 4.79
N ALA A 159 -3.87 -9.36 4.48
CA ALA A 159 -5.23 -9.83 4.67
C ALA A 159 -5.53 -11.12 3.88
N LEU A 160 -5.12 -11.16 2.61
CA LEU A 160 -5.28 -12.34 1.74
C LEU A 160 -4.50 -13.55 2.27
N ALA A 161 -3.25 -13.37 2.68
CA ALA A 161 -2.41 -14.44 3.20
C ALA A 161 -3.02 -15.05 4.47
N TYR A 162 -3.46 -14.23 5.41
CA TYR A 162 -4.09 -14.71 6.64
C TYR A 162 -5.49 -15.29 6.43
N ALA A 163 -6.23 -14.82 5.43
CA ALA A 163 -7.48 -15.45 5.02
C ALA A 163 -7.25 -16.87 4.46
N ALA A 164 -6.20 -17.03 3.65
CA ALA A 164 -5.82 -18.34 3.11
C ALA A 164 -5.27 -19.27 4.21
N MET A 165 -4.38 -18.80 5.07
CA MET A 165 -3.85 -19.58 6.22
C MET A 165 -4.92 -19.93 7.26
N GLY A 166 -5.94 -19.08 7.40
CA GLY A 166 -7.12 -19.32 8.26
C GLY A 166 -8.18 -20.20 7.60
N HIS A 167 -7.91 -20.76 6.42
CA HIS A 167 -8.85 -21.61 5.67
C HIS A 167 -10.24 -20.95 5.48
N CYS A 168 -10.25 -19.64 5.25
CA CYS A 168 -11.48 -18.92 4.97
C CYS A 168 -12.17 -19.44 3.70
N LYS A 169 -13.46 -19.16 3.56
CA LYS A 169 -14.22 -19.58 2.36
C LYS A 169 -13.57 -19.06 1.08
N LYS A 170 -13.50 -19.87 0.04
CA LYS A 170 -12.86 -19.55 -1.24
C LYS A 170 -13.35 -18.24 -1.87
N TRP A 171 -14.66 -17.95 -1.75
CA TRP A 171 -15.21 -16.69 -2.26
C TRP A 171 -14.63 -15.45 -1.55
N LEU A 172 -14.37 -15.53 -0.23
CA LEU A 172 -13.77 -14.42 0.54
C LEU A 172 -12.30 -14.21 0.12
N ILE A 173 -11.57 -15.31 -0.09
CA ILE A 173 -10.19 -15.25 -0.60
C ILE A 173 -10.17 -14.61 -2.00
N ALA A 174 -11.11 -15.02 -2.88
CA ALA A 174 -11.24 -14.45 -4.23
C ALA A 174 -11.61 -12.95 -4.17
N LEU A 175 -12.53 -12.55 -3.28
CA LEU A 175 -12.89 -11.16 -3.05
C LEU A 175 -11.68 -10.33 -2.60
N PHE A 176 -10.90 -10.83 -1.65
CA PHE A 176 -9.68 -10.13 -1.19
C PHE A 176 -8.63 -10.02 -2.29
N ALA A 177 -8.46 -11.07 -3.11
CA ALA A 177 -7.58 -11.02 -4.26
C ALA A 177 -8.03 -9.97 -5.28
N PHE A 178 -9.33 -9.89 -5.55
CA PHE A 178 -9.92 -8.90 -6.45
C PHE A 178 -9.70 -7.46 -5.94
N ILE A 179 -9.99 -7.20 -4.66
CA ILE A 179 -9.76 -5.88 -4.04
C ILE A 179 -8.27 -5.54 -4.05
N MET A 180 -7.40 -6.50 -3.74
CA MET A 180 -5.95 -6.34 -3.74
C MET A 180 -5.43 -5.88 -5.11
N VAL A 181 -5.82 -6.57 -6.18
CA VAL A 181 -5.45 -6.18 -7.55
C VAL A 181 -6.02 -4.81 -7.91
N GLY A 182 -7.28 -4.55 -7.54
CA GLY A 182 -7.90 -3.24 -7.72
C GLY A 182 -7.11 -2.10 -7.05
N ILE A 183 -6.63 -2.30 -5.82
CA ILE A 183 -5.80 -1.31 -5.11
C ILE A 183 -4.46 -1.11 -5.84
N TRP A 184 -3.80 -2.19 -6.28
CA TRP A 184 -2.53 -2.08 -7.02
C TRP A 184 -2.68 -1.31 -8.33
N CYS A 185 -3.70 -1.65 -9.12
CA CYS A 185 -4.02 -0.90 -10.34
C CYS A 185 -4.32 0.57 -10.04
N THR A 186 -5.10 0.84 -8.99
CA THR A 186 -5.46 2.21 -8.61
C THR A 186 -4.25 3.01 -8.16
N ALA A 187 -3.33 2.42 -7.40
CA ALA A 187 -2.12 3.10 -6.93
C ALA A 187 -1.31 3.70 -8.10
N VAL A 188 -1.19 2.96 -9.21
CA VAL A 188 -0.53 3.41 -10.43
C VAL A 188 -1.43 4.34 -11.25
N TYR A 189 -2.71 3.97 -11.46
CA TYR A 189 -3.69 4.73 -12.22
C TYR A 189 -3.90 6.14 -11.68
N SER A 190 -3.86 6.31 -10.37
CA SER A 190 -4.03 7.60 -9.71
C SER A 190 -2.74 8.41 -9.56
N GLY A 191 -1.58 7.82 -9.87
CA GLY A 191 -0.29 8.49 -9.71
C GLY A 191 0.21 8.58 -8.27
N HIS A 192 -0.37 7.79 -7.34
CA HIS A 192 0.09 7.76 -5.94
C HIS A 192 1.36 6.95 -5.75
N HIS A 193 1.54 5.88 -6.55
CA HIS A 193 2.70 5.00 -6.48
C HIS A 193 3.19 4.61 -7.86
N TYR A 194 4.50 4.47 -8.00
CA TYR A 194 5.12 3.76 -9.11
C TYR A 194 4.77 2.26 -9.05
N LEU A 195 4.84 1.56 -10.16
CA LEU A 195 4.71 0.11 -10.17
C LEU A 195 5.83 -0.56 -9.36
N ILE A 196 7.04 0.01 -9.37
CA ILE A 196 8.16 -0.40 -8.52
C ILE A 196 7.77 -0.37 -7.04
N ASP A 197 7.13 0.70 -6.57
CA ASP A 197 6.71 0.84 -5.16
C ASP A 197 5.71 -0.26 -4.76
N VAL A 198 4.77 -0.53 -5.68
CA VAL A 198 3.76 -1.59 -5.50
C VAL A 198 4.45 -2.94 -5.37
N LEU A 199 5.36 -3.28 -6.29
CA LEU A 199 6.11 -4.54 -6.28
C LEU A 199 6.97 -4.69 -5.02
N LEU A 200 7.66 -3.62 -4.60
CA LEU A 200 8.43 -3.61 -3.36
C LEU A 200 7.53 -3.77 -2.12
N GLY A 201 6.36 -3.14 -2.11
CA GLY A 201 5.37 -3.33 -1.03
C GLY A 201 4.88 -4.76 -0.92
N ILE A 202 4.59 -5.40 -2.05
CA ILE A 202 4.23 -6.83 -2.12
C ILE A 202 5.38 -7.69 -1.58
N PHE A 203 6.60 -7.46 -2.06
CA PHE A 203 7.79 -8.18 -1.63
C PHE A 203 8.03 -8.05 -0.12
N CYS A 204 7.96 -6.84 0.43
CA CYS A 204 8.09 -6.58 1.87
C CYS A 204 7.03 -7.32 2.68
N ALA A 205 5.77 -7.35 2.22
CA ALA A 205 4.70 -8.07 2.89
C ALA A 205 4.96 -9.58 2.90
N LEU A 206 5.30 -10.17 1.74
CA LEU A 206 5.56 -11.61 1.61
C LEU A 206 6.79 -12.04 2.42
N LEU A 207 7.89 -11.29 2.32
CA LEU A 207 9.10 -11.55 3.10
C LEU A 207 8.84 -11.43 4.60
N GLY A 208 8.11 -10.38 5.00
CA GLY A 208 7.72 -10.17 6.39
C GLY A 208 6.85 -11.30 6.93
N ILE A 209 5.84 -11.75 6.17
CA ILE A 209 4.98 -12.89 6.54
C ILE A 209 5.84 -14.16 6.69
N PHE A 210 6.73 -14.42 5.74
CA PHE A 210 7.63 -15.58 5.81
C PHE A 210 8.51 -15.50 7.06
N ALA A 211 9.16 -14.37 7.32
CA ALA A 211 10.01 -14.19 8.50
C ALA A 211 9.23 -14.32 9.81
N PHE A 212 8.01 -13.79 9.87
CA PHE A 212 7.14 -13.92 11.03
C PHE A 212 6.70 -15.37 11.26
N GLU A 213 6.11 -16.02 10.26
CA GLU A 213 5.51 -17.35 10.40
C GLU A 213 6.56 -18.47 10.49
N LYS A 214 7.67 -18.37 9.74
CA LYS A 214 8.71 -19.41 9.70
C LYS A 214 9.90 -19.13 10.64
N GLY A 215 10.09 -17.89 11.03
CA GLY A 215 11.11 -17.44 11.96
C GLY A 215 10.55 -17.18 13.35
N LEU A 216 9.90 -16.02 13.53
CA LEU A 216 9.49 -15.53 14.84
C LEU A 216 8.52 -16.47 15.57
N MET A 217 7.51 -16.99 14.87
CA MET A 217 6.53 -17.95 15.43
C MET A 217 7.15 -19.34 15.76
N LYS A 218 8.33 -19.65 15.23
CA LYS A 218 9.08 -20.87 15.60
C LYS A 218 10.07 -20.63 16.74
N TRP A 219 10.42 -19.38 17.03
CA TRP A 219 11.30 -19.06 18.16
C TRP A 219 10.60 -19.36 19.49
N GLY A 220 11.16 -20.27 20.27
CA GLY A 220 10.52 -20.86 21.46
C GLY A 220 10.05 -19.84 22.50
N ALA A 221 10.80 -18.73 22.72
CA ALA A 221 10.41 -17.68 23.65
C ALA A 221 9.17 -16.92 23.14
N PHE A 222 9.16 -16.54 21.86
CA PHE A 222 8.01 -15.83 21.26
C PHE A 222 6.77 -16.73 21.16
N LYS A 223 6.95 -18.00 20.79
CA LYS A 223 5.84 -18.97 20.76
C LYS A 223 5.18 -19.13 22.13
N ARG A 224 5.98 -19.27 23.21
CA ARG A 224 5.43 -19.32 24.58
C ARG A 224 4.69 -18.04 24.98
N PHE A 225 5.24 -16.86 24.61
CA PHE A 225 4.55 -15.59 24.80
C PHE A 225 3.19 -15.56 24.05
N PHE A 226 3.20 -15.91 22.78
CA PHE A 226 2.01 -15.97 21.94
C PHE A 226 0.93 -16.92 22.51
N GLU A 227 1.32 -18.13 22.90
CA GLU A 227 0.43 -19.13 23.50
C GLU A 227 -0.16 -18.66 24.84
N ARG A 228 0.66 -17.97 25.65
CA ARG A 228 0.18 -17.37 26.90
C ARG A 228 -0.82 -16.24 26.62
N TYR A 229 -0.47 -15.33 25.73
CA TYR A 229 -1.31 -14.19 25.39
C TYR A 229 -2.64 -14.61 24.74
N SER A 230 -2.62 -15.65 23.91
CA SER A 230 -3.82 -16.17 23.26
C SER A 230 -4.90 -16.67 24.25
N LYS A 231 -4.52 -17.00 25.49
CA LYS A 231 -5.47 -17.40 26.54
C LYS A 231 -6.26 -16.25 27.13
N TYR A 232 -5.75 -15.02 27.05
CA TYR A 232 -6.42 -13.82 27.55
C TYR A 232 -7.42 -13.23 26.54
N ILE A 233 -7.32 -13.58 25.28
CA ILE A 233 -8.20 -13.12 24.19
C ILE A 233 -9.30 -14.16 23.95
N ARG A 234 -10.04 -14.50 24.97
CA ARG A 234 -11.17 -15.44 24.87
C ARG A 234 -12.49 -14.72 24.68
#